data_a46304487d2fb45c8b5940bc3b6955a3
#
_entry.id   a46304487d2fb45c8b5940bc3b6955a3
#
_cell.length_a   1.000
_cell.length_b   1.000
_cell.length_c   1.000
_cell.angle_alpha   90.00
_cell.angle_beta   90.00
_cell.angle_gamma   90.00
#
_symmetry.space_group_name_H-M   'P 1'
#
loop_
_entity.id
_entity.type
_entity.pdbx_description
1 polymer ?
#
loop_
_entity_poly.entity_id
_entity_poly.type
_entity_poly.pdbx_seq_one_letter_code
_entity_poly.pdbx_strand_id
1 'polypeptide(L)'
;GRVSTEVDARLSFDTSATVTRAERIIELYQAEGIHINRVLIKIAATWEGIQAAAQLERKGIHTNLTLLFSFAQAVACGQAKVQLISPFVGRIYDWYKKQAGASWDEAARAGANDPGVQSVTQIYNHYKRFGIATEVMGASFRNVGQITALAGCDLLTIAPELLAQLAATEAPLQPALSADAAKAMDLPFVTYDEPGFRYALNEDAMATEKLAEGIRAFAVDAVKLEKLIQAI
;
A
#
# COMPACT_ATOMS: atom_id res chain seq x y z
N GLY A 1 -6.74 -1.17 18.27
CA GLY A 1 -6.12 -0.89 16.99
C GLY A 1 -4.89 -1.76 16.74
N ARG A 2 -4.39 -1.73 15.51
CA ARG A 2 -3.16 -2.43 15.07
C ARG A 2 -2.08 -1.39 14.79
N VAL A 3 -0.81 -1.80 14.87
CA VAL A 3 0.35 -0.99 14.47
C VAL A 3 1.10 -1.71 13.36
N SER A 4 1.65 -0.97 12.40
CA SER A 4 2.57 -1.52 11.40
C SER A 4 4.01 -1.16 11.76
N THR A 5 4.88 -2.17 11.85
CA THR A 5 6.32 -2.01 12.04
C THR A 5 7.03 -2.52 10.79
N GLU A 6 7.82 -1.66 10.17
CA GLU A 6 8.43 -1.93 8.88
C GLU A 6 9.78 -2.62 9.03
N VAL A 7 10.02 -3.66 8.23
CA VAL A 7 11.35 -4.22 8.07
C VAL A 7 12.23 -3.26 7.28
N ASP A 8 13.55 -3.36 7.49
CA ASP A 8 14.50 -2.50 6.78
C ASP A 8 14.33 -2.60 5.26
N ALA A 9 14.18 -1.46 4.59
CA ALA A 9 13.99 -1.41 3.15
C ALA A 9 15.18 -1.97 2.34
N ARG A 10 16.37 -2.07 2.95
CA ARG A 10 17.55 -2.72 2.36
C ARG A 10 17.34 -4.23 2.15
N LEU A 11 16.36 -4.84 2.81
CA LEU A 11 15.97 -6.24 2.67
C LEU A 11 14.94 -6.49 1.56
N SER A 12 14.52 -5.46 0.84
CA SER A 12 13.39 -5.53 -0.13
C SER A 12 13.55 -6.60 -1.21
N PHE A 13 14.78 -7.07 -1.48
CA PHE A 13 15.10 -8.09 -2.48
C PHE A 13 15.65 -9.39 -1.88
N ASP A 14 15.50 -9.58 -0.56
CA ASP A 14 15.92 -10.79 0.16
C ASP A 14 14.75 -11.35 0.98
N THR A 15 14.09 -12.36 0.43
CA THR A 15 12.96 -13.04 1.07
C THR A 15 13.32 -13.64 2.42
N SER A 16 14.46 -14.32 2.51
CA SER A 16 14.88 -15.03 3.74
C SER A 16 15.22 -14.06 4.86
N ALA A 17 16.02 -13.03 4.56
CA ALA A 17 16.39 -12.01 5.52
C ALA A 17 15.17 -11.21 5.99
N THR A 18 14.20 -10.93 5.09
CA THR A 18 12.95 -10.27 5.43
C THR A 18 12.12 -11.10 6.41
N VAL A 19 11.95 -12.41 6.16
CA VAL A 19 11.25 -13.32 7.10
C VAL A 19 11.92 -13.34 8.45
N THR A 20 13.25 -13.56 8.51
CA THR A 20 14.01 -13.60 9.76
C THR A 20 13.86 -12.29 10.56
N ARG A 21 13.94 -11.16 9.90
CA ARG A 21 13.78 -9.84 10.55
C ARG A 21 12.36 -9.64 11.07
N ALA A 22 11.35 -10.05 10.30
CA ALA A 22 9.94 -9.96 10.69
C ALA A 22 9.64 -10.81 11.94
N GLU A 23 10.14 -12.05 11.99
CA GLU A 23 10.01 -12.92 13.15
C GLU A 23 10.67 -12.30 14.39
N ARG A 24 11.86 -11.72 14.22
CA ARG A 24 12.54 -11.02 15.32
C ARG A 24 11.75 -9.83 15.85
N ILE A 25 11.11 -9.06 14.98
CA ILE A 25 10.24 -7.94 15.40
C ILE A 25 9.06 -8.48 16.23
N ILE A 26 8.43 -9.56 15.81
CA ILE A 26 7.32 -10.17 16.54
C ILE A 26 7.76 -10.69 17.92
N GLU A 27 8.92 -11.34 18.01
CA GLU A 27 9.49 -11.77 19.29
C GLU A 27 9.68 -10.60 20.27
N LEU A 28 10.18 -9.45 19.77
CA LEU A 28 10.36 -8.26 20.59
C LEU A 28 9.03 -7.71 21.12
N TYR A 29 8.00 -7.66 20.25
CA TYR A 29 6.66 -7.25 20.69
C TYR A 29 6.07 -8.20 21.72
N GLN A 30 6.24 -9.51 21.55
CA GLN A 30 5.75 -10.51 22.50
C GLN A 30 6.48 -10.42 23.84
N ALA A 31 7.79 -10.12 23.85
CA ALA A 31 8.55 -9.90 25.08
C ALA A 31 8.02 -8.71 25.89
N GLU A 32 7.47 -7.69 25.21
CA GLU A 32 6.80 -6.53 25.84
C GLU A 32 5.30 -6.80 26.14
N GLY A 33 4.83 -8.06 26.03
CA GLY A 33 3.44 -8.42 26.31
C GLY A 33 2.43 -8.01 25.24
N ILE A 34 2.89 -7.59 24.07
CA ILE A 34 2.01 -7.20 22.96
C ILE A 34 1.61 -8.44 22.14
N HIS A 35 0.32 -8.67 22.03
CA HIS A 35 -0.20 -9.81 21.29
C HIS A 35 0.04 -9.64 19.78
N ILE A 36 0.43 -10.73 19.10
CA ILE A 36 0.78 -10.75 17.67
C ILE A 36 -0.31 -10.14 16.76
N ASN A 37 -1.59 -10.33 17.10
CA ASN A 37 -2.72 -9.77 16.32
C ASN A 37 -2.81 -8.23 16.36
N ARG A 38 -1.99 -7.57 17.17
CA ARG A 38 -1.89 -6.11 17.25
C ARG A 38 -0.82 -5.54 16.32
N VAL A 39 -0.01 -6.41 15.70
CA VAL A 39 1.16 -6.02 14.90
C VAL A 39 0.98 -6.50 13.48
N LEU A 40 1.25 -5.61 12.53
CA LEU A 40 1.41 -5.93 11.12
C LEU A 40 2.87 -5.68 10.74
N ILE A 41 3.51 -6.66 10.16
CA ILE A 41 4.86 -6.46 9.60
C ILE A 41 4.72 -5.76 8.26
N LYS A 42 5.30 -4.56 8.14
CA LYS A 42 5.24 -3.77 6.92
C LYS A 42 6.43 -4.07 6.03
N ILE A 43 6.17 -4.40 4.75
CA ILE A 43 7.15 -4.93 3.80
C ILE A 43 6.94 -4.25 2.45
N ALA A 44 8.02 -3.86 1.75
CA ALA A 44 7.94 -3.35 0.39
C ALA A 44 7.38 -4.41 -0.57
N ALA A 45 6.45 -4.01 -1.45
CA ALA A 45 5.78 -4.90 -2.39
C ALA A 45 6.64 -5.23 -3.62
N THR A 46 7.87 -5.70 -3.41
CA THR A 46 8.69 -6.39 -4.41
C THR A 46 8.22 -7.84 -4.54
N TRP A 47 8.65 -8.57 -5.57
CA TRP A 47 8.35 -10.00 -5.66
C TRP A 47 8.84 -10.73 -4.41
N GLU A 48 10.08 -10.49 -4.01
CA GLU A 48 10.72 -11.09 -2.84
C GLU A 48 10.00 -10.75 -1.54
N GLY A 49 9.58 -9.48 -1.39
CA GLY A 49 8.79 -9.02 -0.23
C GLY A 49 7.41 -9.68 -0.16
N ILE A 50 6.75 -9.88 -1.29
CA ILE A 50 5.46 -10.59 -1.38
C ILE A 50 5.63 -12.07 -1.03
N GLN A 51 6.72 -12.73 -1.48
CA GLN A 51 7.03 -14.11 -1.10
C GLN A 51 7.34 -14.24 0.41
N ALA A 52 8.04 -13.27 1.00
CA ALA A 52 8.26 -13.21 2.44
C ALA A 52 6.92 -13.09 3.19
N ALA A 53 6.06 -12.18 2.76
CA ALA A 53 4.73 -12.00 3.34
C ALA A 53 3.89 -13.29 3.28
N ALA A 54 3.88 -13.99 2.14
CA ALA A 54 3.20 -15.28 2.01
C ALA A 54 3.70 -16.34 3.01
N GLN A 55 5.00 -16.33 3.34
CA GLN A 55 5.54 -17.22 4.36
C GLN A 55 5.11 -16.82 5.77
N LEU A 56 5.13 -15.52 6.08
CA LEU A 56 4.73 -14.96 7.38
C LEU A 56 3.25 -15.19 7.68
N GLU A 57 2.37 -14.94 6.70
CA GLU A 57 0.93 -15.17 6.84
C GLU A 57 0.61 -16.64 7.16
N ARG A 58 1.33 -17.61 6.56
CA ARG A 58 1.18 -19.03 6.92
C ARG A 58 1.60 -19.36 8.36
N LYS A 59 2.44 -18.51 8.97
CA LYS A 59 2.87 -18.61 10.37
C LYS A 59 1.96 -17.82 11.32
N GLY A 60 0.90 -17.19 10.82
CA GLY A 60 0.01 -16.33 11.60
C GLY A 60 0.60 -14.97 11.93
N ILE A 61 1.66 -14.55 11.23
CA ILE A 61 2.24 -13.21 11.32
C ILE A 61 1.64 -12.36 10.20
N HIS A 62 0.77 -11.42 10.57
CA HIS A 62 0.07 -10.58 9.61
C HIS A 62 0.98 -9.51 9.01
N THR A 63 0.75 -9.20 7.74
CA THR A 63 1.61 -8.30 6.96
C THR A 63 0.84 -7.13 6.35
N ASN A 64 1.54 -6.02 6.13
CA ASN A 64 1.08 -4.82 5.44
C ASN A 64 2.05 -4.52 4.29
N LEU A 65 1.67 -4.80 3.04
CA LEU A 65 2.53 -4.56 1.89
C LEU A 65 2.45 -3.09 1.46
N THR A 66 3.61 -2.44 1.45
CA THR A 66 3.77 -1.01 1.16
C THR A 66 4.59 -0.77 -0.11
N LEU A 67 4.79 0.50 -0.48
CA LEU A 67 5.40 0.89 -1.75
C LEU A 67 4.69 0.19 -2.92
N LEU A 68 3.37 0.19 -2.84
CA LEU A 68 2.47 -0.43 -3.81
C LEU A 68 1.91 0.65 -4.73
N PHE A 69 2.21 0.56 -6.01
CA PHE A 69 1.91 1.54 -7.04
C PHE A 69 1.23 0.94 -8.26
N SER A 70 1.35 -0.40 -8.49
CA SER A 70 0.77 -1.05 -9.66
C SER A 70 -0.31 -2.07 -9.31
N PHE A 71 -1.17 -2.31 -10.30
CA PHE A 71 -2.17 -3.38 -10.22
C PHE A 71 -1.53 -4.77 -10.11
N ALA A 72 -0.39 -5.00 -10.79
CA ALA A 72 0.34 -6.27 -10.72
C ALA A 72 0.82 -6.57 -9.29
N GLN A 73 1.34 -5.55 -8.56
CA GLN A 73 1.71 -5.71 -7.15
C GLN A 73 0.49 -6.10 -6.29
N ALA A 74 -0.66 -5.44 -6.49
CA ALA A 74 -1.87 -5.76 -5.75
C ALA A 74 -2.34 -7.20 -6.03
N VAL A 75 -2.38 -7.62 -7.30
CA VAL A 75 -2.77 -8.99 -7.68
C VAL A 75 -1.87 -10.02 -7.01
N ALA A 76 -0.55 -9.85 -7.07
CA ALA A 76 0.39 -10.77 -6.44
C ALA A 76 0.25 -10.81 -4.91
N CYS A 77 -0.04 -9.66 -4.26
CA CYS A 77 -0.36 -9.59 -2.83
C CYS A 77 -1.64 -10.37 -2.48
N GLY A 78 -2.68 -10.23 -3.30
CA GLY A 78 -3.92 -11.02 -3.14
C GLY A 78 -3.71 -12.52 -3.28
N GLN A 79 -2.90 -12.95 -4.25
CA GLN A 79 -2.49 -14.36 -4.42
C GLN A 79 -1.71 -14.89 -3.21
N ALA A 80 -0.86 -14.05 -2.62
CA ALA A 80 -0.10 -14.36 -1.40
C ALA A 80 -0.96 -14.36 -0.13
N LYS A 81 -2.22 -13.93 -0.21
CA LYS A 81 -3.18 -13.83 0.89
C LYS A 81 -2.68 -12.96 2.05
N VAL A 82 -2.00 -11.85 1.73
CA VAL A 82 -1.53 -10.90 2.73
C VAL A 82 -2.72 -10.26 3.45
N GLN A 83 -2.53 -9.91 4.72
CA GLN A 83 -3.60 -9.30 5.52
C GLN A 83 -4.02 -7.95 4.97
N LEU A 84 -3.07 -7.09 4.60
CA LEU A 84 -3.31 -5.71 4.23
C LEU A 84 -2.32 -5.21 3.18
N ILE A 85 -2.81 -4.36 2.27
CA ILE A 85 -1.98 -3.58 1.34
C ILE A 85 -2.19 -2.09 1.54
N SER A 86 -1.11 -1.31 1.34
CA SER A 86 -1.11 0.15 1.44
C SER A 86 -0.74 0.80 0.09
N PRO A 87 -1.65 0.84 -0.90
CA PRO A 87 -1.39 1.53 -2.16
C PRO A 87 -1.31 3.05 -1.95
N PHE A 88 -0.38 3.70 -2.64
CA PHE A 88 -0.07 5.12 -2.48
C PHE A 88 -0.79 5.99 -3.51
N VAL A 89 -1.76 6.76 -3.07
CA VAL A 89 -2.56 7.66 -3.92
C VAL A 89 -1.74 8.88 -4.37
N GLY A 90 -1.25 9.67 -3.43
CA GLY A 90 -0.62 10.95 -3.74
C GLY A 90 0.73 10.84 -4.44
N ARG A 91 1.50 9.76 -4.22
CA ARG A 91 2.77 9.57 -4.95
C ARG A 91 2.54 9.19 -6.42
N ILE A 92 1.45 8.49 -6.73
CA ILE A 92 1.01 8.24 -8.10
C ILE A 92 0.60 9.55 -8.76
N TYR A 93 -0.26 10.35 -8.10
CA TYR A 93 -0.65 11.68 -8.54
C TYR A 93 0.56 12.57 -8.85
N ASP A 94 1.53 12.66 -7.92
CA ASP A 94 2.73 13.48 -8.08
C ASP A 94 3.55 13.08 -9.32
N TRP A 95 3.67 11.78 -9.60
CA TRP A 95 4.39 11.30 -10.76
C TRP A 95 3.72 11.73 -12.07
N TYR A 96 2.39 11.51 -12.20
CA TYR A 96 1.64 11.92 -13.39
C TYR A 96 1.64 13.45 -13.60
N LYS A 97 1.51 14.21 -12.51
CA LYS A 97 1.59 15.66 -12.53
C LYS A 97 2.96 16.14 -13.02
N LYS A 98 4.03 15.54 -12.54
CA LYS A 98 5.39 15.84 -12.98
C LYS A 98 5.60 15.50 -14.46
N GLN A 99 5.11 14.36 -14.94
CA GLN A 99 5.22 13.97 -16.35
C GLN A 99 4.45 14.89 -17.28
N ALA A 100 3.26 15.33 -16.89
CA ALA A 100 2.45 16.24 -17.68
C ALA A 100 3.01 17.67 -17.69
N GLY A 101 3.75 18.09 -16.67
CA GLY A 101 4.32 19.44 -16.59
C GLY A 101 3.28 20.53 -16.76
N ALA A 102 3.51 21.44 -17.70
CA ALA A 102 2.61 22.57 -17.97
C ALA A 102 1.23 22.18 -18.55
N SER A 103 1.08 20.96 -19.05
CA SER A 103 -0.21 20.45 -19.58
C SER A 103 -1.10 19.82 -18.53
N TRP A 104 -0.68 19.82 -17.26
CA TRP A 104 -1.48 19.27 -16.16
C TRP A 104 -2.71 20.14 -15.88
N ASP A 105 -3.89 19.56 -16.00
CA ASP A 105 -5.15 20.19 -15.60
C ASP A 105 -5.59 19.65 -14.23
N GLU A 106 -5.44 20.47 -13.20
CA GLU A 106 -5.75 20.11 -11.81
C GLU A 106 -7.23 19.76 -11.62
N ALA A 107 -8.12 20.53 -12.24
CA ALA A 107 -9.56 20.33 -12.11
C ALA A 107 -10.03 19.06 -12.83
N ALA A 108 -9.50 18.80 -14.01
CA ALA A 108 -9.81 17.59 -14.78
C ALA A 108 -9.27 16.30 -14.12
N ARG A 109 -8.24 16.42 -13.27
CA ARG A 109 -7.60 15.31 -12.59
C ARG A 109 -7.91 15.25 -11.09
N ALA A 110 -9.01 15.85 -10.64
CA ALA A 110 -9.42 15.86 -9.23
C ALA A 110 -10.42 14.73 -8.91
N GLY A 111 -10.50 14.38 -7.62
CA GLY A 111 -11.48 13.42 -7.11
C GLY A 111 -11.37 12.05 -7.78
N ALA A 112 -12.46 11.53 -8.35
CA ALA A 112 -12.49 10.23 -9.02
C ALA A 112 -11.62 10.15 -10.29
N ASN A 113 -11.22 11.29 -10.85
CA ASN A 113 -10.34 11.35 -12.02
C ASN A 113 -8.86 11.41 -11.67
N ASP A 114 -8.53 11.46 -10.38
CA ASP A 114 -7.16 11.39 -9.89
C ASP A 114 -6.54 10.02 -10.19
N PRO A 115 -5.36 9.94 -10.81
CA PRO A 115 -4.77 8.66 -11.20
C PRO A 115 -4.46 7.74 -10.01
N GLY A 116 -4.14 8.30 -8.84
CA GLY A 116 -3.94 7.51 -7.63
C GLY A 116 -5.26 6.97 -7.06
N VAL A 117 -6.32 7.77 -7.11
CA VAL A 117 -7.69 7.33 -6.75
C VAL A 117 -8.16 6.23 -7.69
N GLN A 118 -7.95 6.38 -9.00
CA GLN A 118 -8.30 5.35 -10.00
C GLN A 118 -7.55 4.03 -9.74
N SER A 119 -6.27 4.11 -9.43
CA SER A 119 -5.46 2.92 -9.10
C SER A 119 -6.03 2.17 -7.89
N VAL A 120 -6.32 2.86 -6.79
CA VAL A 120 -6.88 2.23 -5.58
C VAL A 120 -8.29 1.69 -5.83
N THR A 121 -9.11 2.42 -6.59
CA THR A 121 -10.46 1.98 -6.98
C THR A 121 -10.41 0.69 -7.79
N GLN A 122 -9.50 0.58 -8.76
CA GLN A 122 -9.30 -0.64 -9.55
C GLN A 122 -8.92 -1.83 -8.66
N ILE A 123 -7.98 -1.64 -7.75
CA ILE A 123 -7.54 -2.67 -6.80
C ILE A 123 -8.70 -3.12 -5.90
N TYR A 124 -9.41 -2.16 -5.30
CA TYR A 124 -10.56 -2.43 -4.44
C TYR A 124 -11.63 -3.25 -5.18
N ASN A 125 -12.03 -2.81 -6.37
CA ASN A 125 -13.04 -3.49 -7.18
C ASN A 125 -12.62 -4.92 -7.53
N HIS A 126 -11.37 -5.13 -7.92
CA HIS A 126 -10.83 -6.47 -8.19
C HIS A 126 -10.90 -7.37 -6.96
N TYR A 127 -10.47 -6.88 -5.80
CA TYR A 127 -10.47 -7.67 -4.57
C TYR A 127 -11.89 -8.04 -4.14
N LYS A 128 -12.82 -7.08 -4.17
CA LYS A 128 -14.23 -7.34 -3.80
C LYS A 128 -14.93 -8.23 -4.82
N ARG A 129 -14.64 -8.06 -6.11
CA ARG A 129 -15.20 -8.89 -7.20
C ARG A 129 -14.86 -10.37 -7.01
N PHE A 130 -13.62 -10.67 -6.64
CA PHE A 130 -13.13 -12.04 -6.55
C PHE A 130 -13.04 -12.59 -5.12
N GLY A 131 -13.61 -11.89 -4.14
CA GLY A 131 -13.66 -12.36 -2.76
C GLY A 131 -12.26 -12.46 -2.11
N ILE A 132 -11.30 -11.65 -2.57
CA ILE A 132 -9.96 -11.58 -1.99
C ILE A 132 -10.08 -10.86 -0.63
N ALA A 133 -9.68 -11.54 0.44
CA ALA A 133 -9.88 -11.07 1.81
C ALA A 133 -8.90 -9.95 2.24
N THR A 134 -7.84 -9.71 1.48
CA THR A 134 -6.85 -8.68 1.76
C THR A 134 -7.49 -7.29 1.90
N GLU A 135 -7.23 -6.60 2.99
CA GLU A 135 -7.71 -5.24 3.26
C GLU A 135 -6.96 -4.23 2.37
N VAL A 136 -7.69 -3.32 1.76
CA VAL A 136 -7.11 -2.21 0.97
C VAL A 136 -7.09 -0.95 1.82
N MET A 137 -5.90 -0.41 2.11
CA MET A 137 -5.71 0.81 2.87
C MET A 137 -5.09 1.91 1.99
N GLY A 138 -5.91 2.76 1.39
CA GLY A 138 -5.41 3.91 0.64
C GLY A 138 -4.53 4.80 1.53
N ALA A 139 -3.40 5.27 0.99
CA ALA A 139 -2.40 5.99 1.75
C ALA A 139 -1.75 7.14 0.98
N SER A 140 -1.04 8.04 1.71
CA SER A 140 -0.23 9.11 1.13
C SER A 140 -1.05 10.14 0.35
N PHE A 141 -2.14 10.62 0.93
CA PHE A 141 -3.02 11.62 0.32
C PHE A 141 -2.39 13.01 0.24
N ARG A 142 -2.79 13.80 -0.77
CA ARG A 142 -2.38 15.20 -0.97
C ARG A 142 -3.49 16.20 -0.62
N ASN A 143 -4.74 15.77 -0.70
CA ASN A 143 -5.91 16.62 -0.45
C ASN A 143 -7.12 15.80 -0.01
N VAL A 144 -8.11 16.48 0.56
CA VAL A 144 -9.37 15.88 1.02
C VAL A 144 -10.17 15.26 -0.14
N GLY A 145 -10.08 15.81 -1.34
CA GLY A 145 -10.78 15.28 -2.53
C GLY A 145 -10.37 13.85 -2.88
N GLN A 146 -9.08 13.49 -2.73
CA GLN A 146 -8.61 12.12 -2.90
C GLN A 146 -9.21 11.17 -1.84
N ILE A 147 -9.34 11.65 -0.60
CA ILE A 147 -9.88 10.88 0.52
C ILE A 147 -11.36 10.60 0.33
N THR A 148 -12.15 11.64 0.04
CA THR A 148 -13.59 11.53 -0.15
C THR A 148 -13.96 10.70 -1.37
N ALA A 149 -13.15 10.76 -2.44
CA ALA A 149 -13.32 9.92 -3.62
C ALA A 149 -13.03 8.41 -3.37
N LEU A 150 -12.46 8.07 -2.23
CA LEU A 150 -12.26 6.68 -1.77
C LEU A 150 -13.15 6.32 -0.56
N ALA A 151 -14.18 7.11 -0.28
CA ALA A 151 -15.12 6.79 0.78
C ALA A 151 -15.78 5.42 0.54
N GLY A 152 -15.67 4.50 1.51
CA GLY A 152 -16.08 3.11 1.39
C GLY A 152 -14.92 2.13 1.15
N CYS A 153 -13.68 2.63 0.98
CA CYS A 153 -12.48 1.78 1.04
C CYS A 153 -12.37 1.10 2.42
N ASP A 154 -11.74 -0.07 2.48
CA ASP A 154 -11.65 -0.81 3.74
C ASP A 154 -10.98 0.02 4.83
N LEU A 155 -9.88 0.70 4.51
CA LEU A 155 -9.11 1.55 5.42
C LEU A 155 -8.47 2.72 4.65
N LEU A 156 -8.18 3.81 5.37
CA LEU A 156 -7.44 4.96 4.85
C LEU A 156 -6.42 5.43 5.89
N THR A 157 -5.17 5.61 5.49
CA THR A 157 -4.13 6.25 6.31
C THR A 157 -4.08 7.72 5.98
N ILE A 158 -4.56 8.56 6.90
CA ILE A 158 -4.74 9.99 6.68
C ILE A 158 -3.83 10.78 7.62
N ALA A 159 -3.10 11.76 7.09
CA ALA A 159 -2.27 12.66 7.88
C ALA A 159 -3.13 13.54 8.82
N PRO A 160 -2.61 13.93 10.01
CA PRO A 160 -3.37 14.72 10.98
C PRO A 160 -3.98 16.01 10.41
N GLU A 161 -3.26 16.70 9.51
CA GLU A 161 -3.72 17.95 8.89
C GLU A 161 -4.94 17.72 7.99
N LEU A 162 -4.97 16.59 7.26
CA LEU A 162 -6.12 16.23 6.42
C LEU A 162 -7.29 15.71 7.25
N LEU A 163 -7.04 15.05 8.38
CA LEU A 163 -8.08 14.68 9.34
C LEU A 163 -8.74 15.92 9.94
N ALA A 164 -7.97 16.96 10.28
CA ALA A 164 -8.50 18.22 10.76
C ALA A 164 -9.39 18.92 9.72
N GLN A 165 -8.98 18.92 8.44
CA GLN A 165 -9.79 19.45 7.34
C GLN A 165 -11.09 18.69 7.16
N LEU A 166 -11.06 17.35 7.23
CA LEU A 166 -12.25 16.52 7.16
C LEU A 166 -13.21 16.81 8.31
N ALA A 167 -12.70 16.94 9.54
CA ALA A 167 -13.50 17.22 10.72
C ALA A 167 -14.17 18.63 10.66
N ALA A 168 -13.55 19.57 9.95
CA ALA A 168 -14.10 20.91 9.72
C ALA A 168 -15.11 20.99 8.55
N THR A 169 -15.34 19.88 7.83
CA THR A 169 -16.22 19.84 6.66
C THR A 169 -17.57 19.25 7.04
N GLU A 170 -18.64 20.03 6.86
CA GLU A 170 -20.03 19.61 7.14
C GLU A 170 -20.77 19.09 5.87
N ALA A 171 -20.10 19.05 4.72
CA ALA A 171 -20.71 18.58 3.48
C ALA A 171 -21.12 17.10 3.55
N PRO A 172 -22.28 16.71 3.02
CA PRO A 172 -22.70 15.32 2.96
C PRO A 172 -21.67 14.46 2.20
N LEU A 173 -21.27 13.35 2.81
CA LEU A 173 -20.37 12.38 2.20
C LEU A 173 -21.16 11.14 1.75
N GLN A 174 -21.09 10.82 0.47
CA GLN A 174 -21.65 9.58 -0.08
C GLN A 174 -20.55 8.55 -0.27
N PRO A 175 -20.83 7.26 -0.02
CA PRO A 175 -19.89 6.18 -0.37
C PRO A 175 -19.53 6.22 -1.86
N ALA A 176 -18.25 6.31 -2.18
CA ALA A 176 -17.73 6.25 -3.55
C ALA A 176 -17.42 4.80 -3.97
N LEU A 177 -17.09 3.94 -3.00
CA LEU A 177 -16.79 2.52 -3.19
C LEU A 177 -17.81 1.66 -2.45
N SER A 178 -18.21 0.55 -3.08
CA SER A 178 -19.16 -0.42 -2.52
C SER A 178 -18.74 -1.83 -2.91
N ALA A 179 -18.65 -2.72 -1.92
CA ALA A 179 -18.32 -4.12 -2.16
C ALA A 179 -19.39 -4.81 -3.02
N ASP A 180 -20.66 -4.46 -2.84
CA ASP A 180 -21.74 -5.08 -3.62
C ASP A 180 -21.74 -4.59 -5.07
N ALA A 181 -21.47 -3.30 -5.29
CA ALA A 181 -21.30 -2.78 -6.65
C ALA A 181 -20.10 -3.46 -7.34
N ALA A 182 -18.97 -3.61 -6.64
CA ALA A 182 -17.77 -4.25 -7.18
C ALA A 182 -18.02 -5.74 -7.53
N LYS A 183 -18.76 -6.48 -6.70
CA LYS A 183 -19.15 -7.88 -6.98
C LYS A 183 -19.99 -8.02 -8.25
N ALA A 184 -20.76 -7.01 -8.61
CA ALA A 184 -21.60 -7.02 -9.80
C ALA A 184 -20.85 -6.65 -11.09
N MET A 185 -19.61 -6.14 -11.00
CA MET A 185 -18.82 -5.75 -12.17
C MET A 185 -18.39 -6.97 -12.99
N ASP A 186 -18.36 -6.80 -14.31
CA ASP A 186 -17.73 -7.75 -15.23
C ASP A 186 -16.24 -7.42 -15.34
N LEU A 187 -15.42 -8.07 -14.51
CA LEU A 187 -13.97 -7.88 -14.47
C LEU A 187 -13.27 -9.21 -14.75
N PRO A 188 -12.15 -9.19 -15.51
CA PRO A 188 -11.34 -10.39 -15.71
C PRO A 188 -10.62 -10.77 -14.40
N PHE A 189 -10.55 -12.06 -14.13
CA PHE A 189 -9.68 -12.58 -13.09
C PHE A 189 -8.24 -12.60 -13.60
N VAL A 190 -7.33 -12.00 -12.85
CA VAL A 190 -5.91 -11.86 -13.22
C VAL A 190 -5.04 -12.56 -12.18
N THR A 191 -4.01 -13.24 -12.64
CA THR A 191 -2.97 -13.85 -11.82
C THR A 191 -1.61 -13.63 -12.46
N TYR A 192 -0.56 -13.65 -11.64
CA TYR A 192 0.83 -13.55 -12.10
C TYR A 192 1.67 -14.66 -11.47
N ASP A 193 2.53 -15.27 -12.29
CA ASP A 193 3.75 -15.94 -11.85
C ASP A 193 4.90 -14.91 -11.72
N GLU A 194 6.08 -15.35 -11.32
CA GLU A 194 7.21 -14.42 -11.14
C GLU A 194 7.60 -13.70 -12.43
N PRO A 195 7.82 -14.38 -13.58
CA PRO A 195 8.13 -13.69 -14.83
C PRO A 195 7.07 -12.71 -15.26
N GLY A 196 5.80 -13.09 -15.17
CA GLY A 196 4.66 -12.25 -15.51
C GLY A 196 4.54 -11.02 -14.61
N PHE A 197 4.74 -11.18 -13.29
CA PHE A 197 4.79 -10.08 -12.35
C PHE A 197 5.91 -9.08 -12.67
N ARG A 198 7.13 -9.59 -12.86
CA ARG A 198 8.31 -8.76 -13.15
C ARG A 198 8.14 -7.99 -14.46
N TYR A 199 7.60 -8.65 -15.48
CA TYR A 199 7.33 -8.01 -16.76
C TYR A 199 6.23 -6.94 -16.64
N ALA A 200 5.09 -7.25 -16.03
CA ALA A 200 3.99 -6.30 -15.83
C ALA A 200 4.41 -5.08 -14.99
N LEU A 201 5.23 -5.28 -13.95
CA LEU A 201 5.80 -4.18 -13.17
C LEU A 201 6.77 -3.35 -14.00
N ASN A 202 7.61 -3.96 -14.83
CA ASN A 202 8.55 -3.27 -15.71
C ASN A 202 7.85 -2.42 -16.78
N GLU A 203 6.72 -2.87 -17.33
CA GLU A 203 5.92 -2.10 -18.29
C GLU A 203 5.25 -0.87 -17.66
N ASP A 204 5.07 -0.85 -16.35
CA ASP A 204 4.53 0.31 -15.60
C ASP A 204 5.69 1.20 -15.13
N ALA A 205 6.07 2.19 -15.94
CA ALA A 205 7.15 3.11 -15.64
C ALA A 205 6.93 3.87 -14.33
N MET A 206 5.69 4.30 -14.05
CA MET A 206 5.35 5.00 -12.81
C MET A 206 5.62 4.09 -11.59
N ALA A 207 5.14 2.86 -11.61
CA ALA A 207 5.30 1.94 -10.49
C ALA A 207 6.76 1.54 -10.28
N THR A 208 7.49 1.25 -11.35
CA THR A 208 8.92 0.89 -11.30
C THR A 208 9.76 2.01 -10.71
N GLU A 209 9.57 3.24 -11.19
CA GLU A 209 10.29 4.41 -10.70
C GLU A 209 9.94 4.70 -9.23
N LYS A 210 8.66 4.68 -8.87
CA LYS A 210 8.19 5.00 -7.50
C LYS A 210 8.55 3.92 -6.48
N LEU A 211 8.54 2.66 -6.85
CA LEU A 211 9.01 1.57 -6.00
C LEU A 211 10.50 1.73 -5.69
N ALA A 212 11.33 1.91 -6.71
CA ALA A 212 12.77 2.08 -6.55
C ALA A 212 13.13 3.35 -5.76
N GLU A 213 12.46 4.49 -6.03
CA GLU A 213 12.61 5.73 -5.26
C GLU A 213 12.23 5.54 -3.80
N GLY A 214 11.09 4.86 -3.55
CA GLY A 214 10.59 4.62 -2.20
C GLY A 214 11.53 3.75 -1.37
N ILE A 215 12.07 2.67 -1.93
CA ILE A 215 13.06 1.81 -1.25
C ILE A 215 14.30 2.62 -0.87
N ARG A 216 14.84 3.44 -1.79
CA ARG A 216 16.01 4.30 -1.49
C ARG A 216 15.70 5.31 -0.38
N ALA A 217 14.56 5.97 -0.43
CA ALA A 217 14.17 6.96 0.58
C ALA A 217 14.02 6.32 1.97
N PHE A 218 13.35 5.18 2.07
CA PHE A 218 13.16 4.47 3.33
C PHE A 218 14.50 3.95 3.90
N ALA A 219 15.41 3.48 3.05
CA ALA A 219 16.76 3.08 3.48
C ALA A 219 17.55 4.27 4.05
N VAL A 220 17.46 5.46 3.44
CA VAL A 220 18.07 6.69 3.97
C VAL A 220 17.50 7.05 5.34
N ASP A 221 16.19 6.95 5.53
CA ASP A 221 15.56 7.28 6.81
C ASP A 221 15.90 6.24 7.89
N ALA A 222 16.02 4.96 7.55
CA ALA A 222 16.51 3.93 8.47
C ALA A 222 17.94 4.25 8.97
N VAL A 223 18.86 4.65 8.07
CA VAL A 223 20.22 5.05 8.43
C VAL A 223 20.24 6.29 9.32
N LYS A 224 19.35 7.27 9.10
CA LYS A 224 19.23 8.43 9.99
C LYS A 224 18.81 8.01 11.40
N LEU A 225 17.81 7.11 11.50
CA LEU A 225 17.36 6.58 12.78
C LEU A 225 18.47 5.81 13.50
N GLU A 226 19.20 4.94 12.81
CA GLU A 226 20.35 4.22 13.34
C GLU A 226 21.39 5.19 13.96
N LYS A 227 21.73 6.27 13.24
CA LYS A 227 22.65 7.29 13.74
C LYS A 227 22.14 8.03 14.97
N LEU A 228 20.84 8.31 15.03
CA LEU A 228 20.22 8.93 16.23
C LEU A 228 20.32 8.01 17.45
N ILE A 229 20.05 6.73 17.27
CA ILE A 229 20.14 5.73 18.35
C ILE A 229 21.58 5.55 18.83
N GLN A 230 22.56 5.59 17.92
CA GLN A 230 23.98 5.47 18.27
C GLN A 230 24.54 6.70 19.00
N ALA A 231 23.87 7.83 18.90
CA ALA A 231 24.29 9.10 19.55
C ALA A 231 23.75 9.27 20.98
N ILE A 232 22.89 8.34 21.44
CA ILE A 232 22.36 8.26 22.82
C ILE A 232 23.24 7.37 23.68
#